data_9cca35372099a5f9a3b3ff256a9fc072
#
_entry.id   9cca35372099a5f9a3b3ff256a9fc072
#
_cell.length_a   1.000
_cell.length_b   1.000
_cell.length_c   1.000
_cell.angle_alpha   90.00
_cell.angle_beta   90.00
_cell.angle_gamma   90.00
#
_symmetry.space_group_name_H-M   'P 1'
#
loop_
_entity.id
_entity.type
_entity.pdbx_description
1 polymer ?
#
loop_
_entity_poly.entity_id
_entity_poly.type
_entity_poly.pdbx_seq_one_letter_code
_entity_poly.pdbx_strand_id
1 'polypeptide(L)'
;MSALFRVIKTGVRLSGFLSLTLVLGPLQFLVMLAAQRFWHVIPMLYHRGLIWMLGVTVRRHGAVPPAGALLASNHVSWFDIVAVGAQMPVSFVAKHEVKTWPLFGQLANLQRTIYINRARGRHTLDNRDTMKERLVAGGRLVLFAEGTTGDGSGAQPFKSALFSSVQRARDT
;
A
#
# COMPACT_ATOMS: atom_id res chain seq x y z
N MET A 1 23.50 19.99 14.26
CA MET A 1 23.17 20.13 12.81
C MET A 1 22.52 21.48 12.60
N SER A 2 23.08 22.34 11.73
CA SER A 2 22.57 23.69 11.48
C SER A 2 21.17 23.65 10.82
N ALA A 3 20.37 24.71 11.04
CA ALA A 3 19.07 24.84 10.40
C ALA A 3 19.17 24.78 8.86
N LEU A 4 20.21 25.39 8.29
CA LEU A 4 20.49 25.37 6.87
C LEU A 4 20.68 23.93 6.34
N PHE A 5 21.41 23.07 7.04
CA PHE A 5 21.62 21.68 6.64
C PHE A 5 20.29 20.90 6.61
N ARG A 6 19.41 21.13 7.58
CA ARG A 6 18.07 20.53 7.61
C ARG A 6 17.22 20.95 6.42
N VAL A 7 17.21 22.26 6.10
CA VAL A 7 16.47 22.80 4.95
C VAL A 7 16.97 22.20 3.63
N ILE A 8 18.28 22.19 3.42
CA ILE A 8 18.89 21.60 2.22
C ILE A 8 18.52 20.11 2.10
N LYS A 9 18.67 19.34 3.16
CA LYS A 9 18.33 17.92 3.19
C LYS A 9 16.85 17.65 2.88
N THR A 10 15.95 18.49 3.41
CA THR A 10 14.51 18.40 3.13
C THR A 10 14.21 18.75 1.66
N GLY A 11 14.84 19.80 1.13
CA GLY A 11 14.70 20.20 -0.26
C GLY A 11 15.15 19.09 -1.24
N VAL A 12 16.32 18.50 -0.98
CA VAL A 12 16.83 17.36 -1.78
C VAL A 12 15.87 16.17 -1.75
N ARG A 13 15.34 15.83 -0.57
CA ARG A 13 14.38 14.73 -0.44
C ARG A 13 13.06 14.99 -1.16
N LEU A 14 12.55 16.23 -1.03
CA LEU A 14 11.32 16.62 -1.72
C LEU A 14 11.50 16.60 -3.25
N SER A 15 12.60 17.16 -3.74
CA SER A 15 12.93 17.12 -5.16
C SER A 15 13.08 15.69 -5.67
N GLY A 16 13.75 14.83 -4.91
CA GLY A 16 13.90 13.42 -5.22
C GLY A 16 12.55 12.69 -5.27
N PHE A 17 11.66 12.94 -4.29
CA PHE A 17 10.29 12.41 -4.27
C PHE A 17 9.52 12.82 -5.53
N LEU A 18 9.53 14.11 -5.86
CA LEU A 18 8.83 14.63 -7.04
C LEU A 18 9.39 14.05 -8.33
N SER A 19 10.72 14.02 -8.48
CA SER A 19 11.39 13.45 -9.66
C SER A 19 11.05 11.97 -9.83
N LEU A 20 11.14 11.19 -8.75
CA LEU A 20 10.79 9.77 -8.75
C LEU A 20 9.34 9.54 -9.16
N THR A 21 8.42 10.36 -8.64
CA THR A 21 6.99 10.30 -8.95
C THR A 21 6.71 10.69 -10.40
N LEU A 22 7.33 11.76 -10.89
CA LEU A 22 7.15 12.24 -12.27
C LEU A 22 7.71 11.27 -13.32
N VAL A 23 8.74 10.52 -12.99
CA VAL A 23 9.32 9.52 -13.91
C VAL A 23 8.59 8.19 -13.80
N LEU A 24 8.46 7.64 -12.59
CA LEU A 24 7.91 6.29 -12.41
C LEU A 24 6.37 6.24 -12.48
N GLY A 25 5.67 7.33 -12.19
CA GLY A 25 4.20 7.37 -12.29
C GLY A 25 3.70 7.15 -13.73
N PRO A 26 4.11 7.95 -14.71
CA PRO A 26 3.76 7.74 -16.12
C PRO A 26 4.23 6.38 -16.65
N LEU A 27 5.43 5.92 -16.26
CA LEU A 27 5.92 4.61 -16.66
C LEU A 27 5.04 3.48 -16.11
N GLN A 28 4.61 3.58 -14.85
CA GLN A 28 3.67 2.62 -14.27
C GLN A 28 2.32 2.64 -15.00
N PHE A 29 1.83 3.82 -15.36
CA PHE A 29 0.60 3.93 -16.15
C PHE A 29 0.72 3.17 -17.48
N LEU A 30 1.82 3.31 -18.19
CA LEU A 30 2.09 2.56 -19.42
C LEU A 30 2.18 1.04 -19.17
N VAL A 31 2.83 0.62 -18.08
CA VAL A 31 2.88 -0.80 -17.69
C VAL A 31 1.47 -1.34 -17.41
N MET A 32 0.62 -0.54 -16.77
CA MET A 32 -0.77 -0.95 -16.51
C MET A 32 -1.61 -1.09 -17.78
N LEU A 33 -1.29 -0.34 -18.85
CA LEU A 33 -1.98 -0.45 -20.14
C LEU A 33 -1.46 -1.62 -21.00
N ALA A 34 -0.14 -1.80 -21.07
CA ALA A 34 0.49 -2.67 -22.06
C ALA A 34 1.01 -4.01 -21.48
N ALA A 35 1.33 -4.05 -20.19
CA ALA A 35 2.07 -5.16 -19.59
C ALA A 35 1.64 -5.47 -18.15
N GLN A 36 0.35 -5.63 -17.92
CA GLN A 36 -0.27 -5.79 -16.57
C GLN A 36 0.36 -6.89 -15.71
N ARG A 37 0.96 -7.92 -16.29
CA ARG A 37 1.67 -8.97 -15.54
C ARG A 37 2.84 -8.41 -14.73
N PHE A 38 3.44 -7.30 -15.15
CA PHE A 38 4.57 -6.64 -14.48
C PHE A 38 4.16 -5.46 -13.58
N TRP A 39 2.87 -5.32 -13.29
CA TRP A 39 2.30 -4.20 -12.54
C TRP A 39 3.05 -3.85 -11.24
N HIS A 40 3.68 -4.83 -10.62
CA HIS A 40 4.33 -4.71 -9.32
C HIS A 40 5.77 -4.16 -9.39
N VAL A 41 6.41 -4.21 -10.56
CA VAL A 41 7.84 -3.87 -10.69
C VAL A 41 8.10 -2.41 -10.38
N ILE A 42 7.35 -1.51 -11.02
CA ILE A 42 7.53 -0.07 -10.83
C ILE A 42 7.17 0.39 -9.42
N PRO A 43 6.03 -0.01 -8.80
CA PRO A 43 5.75 0.31 -7.40
C PRO A 43 6.83 -0.18 -6.43
N MET A 44 7.36 -1.38 -6.62
CA MET A 44 8.46 -1.86 -5.77
C MET A 44 9.72 -1.00 -5.92
N LEU A 45 10.11 -0.63 -7.14
CA LEU A 45 11.23 0.27 -7.39
C LEU A 45 10.99 1.65 -6.76
N TYR A 46 9.77 2.18 -6.90
CA TYR A 46 9.37 3.45 -6.29
C TYR A 46 9.53 3.42 -4.77
N HIS A 47 9.00 2.41 -4.10
CA HIS A 47 9.13 2.26 -2.65
C HIS A 47 10.57 2.08 -2.20
N ARG A 48 11.37 1.28 -2.93
CA ARG A 48 12.81 1.13 -2.64
C ARG A 48 13.57 2.43 -2.82
N GLY A 49 13.26 3.20 -3.87
CA GLY A 49 13.82 4.53 -4.08
C GLY A 49 13.50 5.48 -2.93
N LEU A 50 12.27 5.48 -2.43
CA LEU A 50 11.86 6.27 -1.26
C LEU A 50 12.62 5.86 0.01
N ILE A 51 12.74 4.56 0.29
CA ILE A 51 13.50 4.05 1.43
C ILE A 51 14.95 4.51 1.37
N TRP A 52 15.60 4.34 0.22
CA TRP A 52 16.97 4.76 0.01
C TRP A 52 17.14 6.28 0.21
N MET A 53 16.28 7.08 -0.38
CA MET A 53 16.31 8.54 -0.28
C MET A 53 16.08 9.05 1.16
N LEU A 54 15.23 8.36 1.92
CA LEU A 54 14.97 8.69 3.33
C LEU A 54 16.12 8.25 4.24
N GLY A 55 17.02 7.37 3.76
CA GLY A 55 18.11 6.80 4.54
C GLY A 55 17.61 5.84 5.62
N VAL A 56 16.50 5.14 5.36
CA VAL A 56 15.90 4.18 6.29
C VAL A 56 16.32 2.76 5.90
N THR A 57 16.58 1.91 6.87
CA THR A 57 16.80 0.48 6.67
C THR A 57 15.57 -0.29 7.09
N VAL A 58 14.95 -1.02 6.16
CA VAL A 58 13.83 -1.93 6.45
C VAL A 58 14.37 -3.35 6.54
N ARG A 59 14.23 -3.97 7.71
CA ARG A 59 14.63 -5.35 7.95
C ARG A 59 13.39 -6.24 7.97
N ARG A 60 13.41 -7.28 7.14
CA ARG A 60 12.36 -8.31 7.15
C ARG A 60 12.84 -9.51 7.94
N HIS A 61 12.02 -9.96 8.87
CA HIS A 61 12.18 -11.22 9.57
C HIS A 61 11.11 -12.20 9.08
N GLY A 62 11.50 -13.44 8.82
CA GLY A 62 10.60 -14.49 8.29
C GLY A 62 10.50 -14.54 6.77
N ALA A 63 9.79 -15.55 6.30
CA ALA A 63 9.59 -15.82 4.87
C ALA A 63 8.61 -14.82 4.23
N VAL A 64 8.72 -14.67 2.91
CA VAL A 64 7.68 -13.96 2.13
C VAL A 64 6.39 -14.77 2.19
N PRO A 65 5.26 -14.18 2.55
CA PRO A 65 3.97 -14.86 2.53
C PRO A 65 3.68 -15.51 1.17
N PRO A 66 2.97 -16.65 1.13
CA PRO A 66 2.63 -17.31 -0.13
C PRO A 66 1.77 -16.40 -1.05
N ALA A 67 1.67 -16.78 -2.31
CA ALA A 67 0.69 -16.19 -3.22
C ALA A 67 -0.74 -16.40 -2.67
N GLY A 68 -1.63 -15.43 -2.88
CA GLY A 68 -3.00 -15.47 -2.36
C GLY A 68 -3.12 -15.15 -0.85
N ALA A 69 -2.07 -14.65 -0.21
CA ALA A 69 -2.13 -14.31 1.21
C ALA A 69 -2.78 -12.94 1.48
N LEU A 70 -3.62 -12.90 2.52
CA LEU A 70 -4.04 -11.66 3.17
C LEU A 70 -3.12 -11.39 4.36
N LEU A 71 -2.44 -10.25 4.34
CA LEU A 71 -1.57 -9.79 5.42
C LEU A 71 -2.34 -8.80 6.29
N ALA A 72 -2.55 -9.15 7.54
CA ALA A 72 -3.05 -8.22 8.54
C ALA A 72 -1.85 -7.51 9.20
N SER A 73 -1.88 -6.19 9.21
CA SER A 73 -0.81 -5.37 9.76
C SER A 73 -1.37 -4.31 10.71
N ASN A 74 -0.58 -3.94 11.72
CA ASN A 74 -0.75 -2.69 12.43
C ASN A 74 -0.43 -1.50 11.50
N HIS A 75 -0.82 -0.29 11.89
CA HIS A 75 -0.63 0.91 11.07
C HIS A 75 -0.19 2.09 11.94
N VAL A 76 1.03 2.54 11.72
CA VAL A 76 1.61 3.67 12.46
C VAL A 76 1.67 4.93 11.60
N SER A 77 2.01 4.78 10.32
CA SER A 77 2.15 5.93 9.43
C SER A 77 2.01 5.55 7.96
N TRP A 78 1.96 6.54 7.07
CA TRP A 78 2.03 6.34 5.63
C TRP A 78 3.28 5.54 5.19
N PHE A 79 4.34 5.57 5.99
CA PHE A 79 5.59 4.87 5.70
C PHE A 79 5.43 3.34 5.71
N ASP A 80 4.43 2.80 6.40
CA ASP A 80 4.16 1.35 6.42
C ASP A 80 3.84 0.83 5.01
N ILE A 81 3.15 1.65 4.20
CA ILE A 81 2.86 1.34 2.79
C ILE A 81 4.17 1.20 2.02
N VAL A 82 5.09 2.14 2.22
CA VAL A 82 6.41 2.16 1.57
C VAL A 82 7.26 0.98 2.03
N ALA A 83 7.31 0.74 3.35
CA ALA A 83 8.10 -0.32 3.95
C ALA A 83 7.67 -1.71 3.45
N VAL A 84 6.38 -2.00 3.46
CA VAL A 84 5.83 -3.29 3.01
C VAL A 84 5.91 -3.42 1.48
N GLY A 85 5.53 -2.38 0.74
CA GLY A 85 5.53 -2.38 -0.73
C GLY A 85 6.93 -2.51 -1.35
N ALA A 86 7.98 -2.16 -0.63
CA ALA A 86 9.36 -2.36 -1.07
C ALA A 86 9.85 -3.82 -0.96
N GLN A 87 9.21 -4.63 -0.09
CA GLN A 87 9.68 -5.99 0.23
C GLN A 87 9.12 -7.05 -0.70
N MET A 88 7.92 -6.86 -1.21
CA MET A 88 7.23 -7.88 -2.02
C MET A 88 6.10 -7.26 -2.87
N PRO A 89 5.68 -7.93 -3.95
CA PRO A 89 4.48 -7.54 -4.70
C PRO A 89 3.23 -7.64 -3.82
N VAL A 90 2.62 -6.48 -3.52
CA VAL A 90 1.38 -6.39 -2.74
C VAL A 90 0.46 -5.29 -3.28
N SER A 91 -0.84 -5.46 -3.09
CA SER A 91 -1.83 -4.39 -3.17
C SER A 91 -2.36 -4.08 -1.78
N PHE A 92 -2.77 -2.84 -1.56
CA PHE A 92 -3.30 -2.41 -0.26
C PHE A 92 -4.82 -2.36 -0.28
N VAL A 93 -5.41 -2.51 0.91
CA VAL A 93 -6.83 -2.25 1.14
C VAL A 93 -6.94 -0.95 1.91
N ALA A 94 -7.56 0.06 1.30
CA ALA A 94 -7.67 1.41 1.84
C ALA A 94 -9.12 1.86 1.99
N LYS A 95 -9.35 2.94 2.75
CA LYS A 95 -10.65 3.62 2.83
C LYS A 95 -10.96 4.28 1.49
N HIS A 96 -12.25 4.34 1.12
CA HIS A 96 -12.70 4.91 -0.15
C HIS A 96 -12.25 6.38 -0.33
N GLU A 97 -12.20 7.14 0.74
CA GLU A 97 -11.81 8.55 0.75
C GLU A 97 -10.38 8.78 0.25
N VAL A 98 -9.48 7.82 0.45
CA VAL A 98 -8.09 7.88 -0.04
C VAL A 98 -8.05 7.99 -1.56
N LYS A 99 -9.04 7.44 -2.28
CA LYS A 99 -9.12 7.49 -3.74
C LYS A 99 -9.17 8.93 -4.28
N THR A 100 -9.76 9.85 -3.51
CA THR A 100 -9.94 11.25 -3.89
C THR A 100 -8.78 12.17 -3.47
N TRP A 101 -7.78 11.63 -2.75
CA TRP A 101 -6.64 12.43 -2.33
C TRP A 101 -5.77 12.82 -3.52
N PRO A 102 -5.45 14.13 -3.67
CA PRO A 102 -4.55 14.58 -4.72
C PRO A 102 -3.23 13.82 -4.69
N LEU A 103 -2.69 13.43 -5.82
CA LEU A 103 -1.47 12.65 -6.02
C LEU A 103 -1.52 11.24 -5.38
N PHE A 104 -1.82 11.13 -4.08
CA PHE A 104 -1.81 9.84 -3.37
C PHE A 104 -2.90 8.88 -3.84
N GLY A 105 -4.07 9.38 -4.22
CA GLY A 105 -5.12 8.56 -4.82
C GLY A 105 -4.69 7.95 -6.15
N GLN A 106 -4.01 8.73 -7.00
CA GLN A 106 -3.48 8.25 -8.27
C GLN A 106 -2.38 7.20 -8.06
N LEU A 107 -1.43 7.45 -7.16
CA LEU A 107 -0.38 6.48 -6.82
C LEU A 107 -0.96 5.18 -6.26
N ALA A 108 -1.96 5.27 -5.40
CA ALA A 108 -2.67 4.11 -4.87
C ALA A 108 -3.41 3.32 -5.97
N ASN A 109 -4.03 3.99 -6.94
CA ASN A 109 -4.64 3.36 -8.11
C ASN A 109 -3.61 2.60 -8.94
N LEU A 110 -2.45 3.21 -9.20
CA LEU A 110 -1.36 2.60 -9.95
C LEU A 110 -0.76 1.38 -9.24
N GLN A 111 -0.95 1.26 -7.92
CA GLN A 111 -0.57 0.10 -7.12
C GLN A 111 -1.72 -0.91 -6.96
N ARG A 112 -2.83 -0.74 -7.71
CA ARG A 112 -3.99 -1.63 -7.69
C ARG A 112 -4.65 -1.73 -6.30
N THR A 113 -4.67 -0.62 -5.54
CA THR A 113 -5.32 -0.54 -4.23
C THR A 113 -6.80 -0.85 -4.34
N ILE A 114 -7.32 -1.64 -3.40
CA ILE A 114 -8.75 -1.92 -3.27
C ILE A 114 -9.33 -0.93 -2.26
N TYR A 115 -10.40 -0.23 -2.64
CA TYR A 115 -11.02 0.77 -1.77
C TYR A 115 -12.30 0.22 -1.16
N ILE A 116 -12.41 0.29 0.18
CA ILE A 116 -13.58 -0.16 0.91
C ILE A 116 -14.38 1.05 1.41
N ASN A 117 -15.67 1.08 1.07
CA ASN A 117 -16.60 2.04 1.66
C ASN A 117 -17.28 1.40 2.87
N ARG A 118 -16.93 1.85 4.07
CA ARG A 118 -17.45 1.30 5.32
C ARG A 118 -18.85 1.81 5.69
N ALA A 119 -19.29 2.93 5.07
CA ALA A 119 -20.54 3.58 5.40
C ALA A 119 -21.78 2.99 4.68
N ARG A 120 -21.60 2.22 3.61
CA ARG A 120 -22.68 1.68 2.79
C ARG A 120 -22.60 0.15 2.74
N GLY A 121 -23.47 -0.53 3.50
CA GLY A 121 -23.49 -2.00 3.60
C GLY A 121 -23.62 -2.79 2.29
N ARG A 122 -24.20 -2.20 1.22
CA ARG A 122 -24.35 -2.87 -0.10
C ARG A 122 -23.04 -2.93 -0.88
N HIS A 123 -22.18 -1.91 -0.79
CA HIS A 123 -20.85 -1.94 -1.45
C HIS A 123 -19.85 -2.91 -0.81
N THR A 124 -20.21 -3.50 0.32
CA THR A 124 -19.38 -4.49 1.00
C THR A 124 -19.28 -5.80 0.20
N LEU A 125 -20.29 -6.15 -0.59
CA LEU A 125 -20.29 -7.38 -1.43
C LEU A 125 -19.32 -7.23 -2.59
N ASP A 126 -19.43 -6.16 -3.39
CA ASP A 126 -18.52 -5.89 -4.53
C ASP A 126 -17.05 -5.87 -4.11
N ASN A 127 -16.78 -5.27 -2.96
CA ASN A 127 -15.40 -5.22 -2.43
C ASN A 127 -14.88 -6.58 -1.97
N ARG A 128 -15.77 -7.44 -1.45
CA ARG A 128 -15.41 -8.81 -1.06
C ARG A 128 -15.06 -9.65 -2.28
N ASP A 129 -15.88 -9.59 -3.31
CA ASP A 129 -15.65 -10.33 -4.54
C ASP A 129 -14.33 -9.89 -5.19
N THR A 130 -14.06 -8.59 -5.24
CA THR A 130 -12.80 -8.05 -5.73
C THR A 130 -11.59 -8.51 -4.89
N MET A 131 -11.71 -8.58 -3.56
CA MET A 131 -10.64 -9.09 -2.69
C MET A 131 -10.43 -10.59 -2.90
N LYS A 132 -11.52 -11.38 -2.95
CA LYS A 132 -11.49 -12.82 -3.21
C LYS A 132 -10.83 -13.12 -4.54
N GLU A 133 -11.31 -12.51 -5.63
CA GLU A 133 -10.74 -12.67 -6.96
C GLU A 133 -9.25 -12.39 -6.98
N ARG A 134 -8.82 -11.31 -6.30
CA ARG A 134 -7.41 -10.94 -6.24
C ARG A 134 -6.57 -11.98 -5.50
N LEU A 135 -7.08 -12.53 -4.37
CA LEU A 135 -6.39 -13.55 -3.58
C LEU A 135 -6.33 -14.88 -4.34
N VAL A 136 -7.44 -15.30 -4.98
CA VAL A 136 -7.50 -16.52 -5.80
C VAL A 136 -6.56 -16.43 -6.99
N ALA A 137 -6.43 -15.26 -7.61
CA ALA A 137 -5.46 -15.00 -8.68
C ALA A 137 -3.99 -14.94 -8.19
N GLY A 138 -3.72 -15.27 -6.92
CA GLY A 138 -2.37 -15.30 -6.34
C GLY A 138 -1.85 -13.94 -5.87
N GLY A 139 -2.66 -12.88 -5.92
CA GLY A 139 -2.30 -11.57 -5.40
C GLY A 139 -2.17 -11.56 -3.88
N ARG A 140 -1.24 -10.76 -3.35
CA ARG A 140 -1.15 -10.51 -1.91
C ARG A 140 -1.82 -9.21 -1.57
N LEU A 141 -2.66 -9.21 -0.52
CA LEU A 141 -3.35 -8.01 -0.04
C LEU A 141 -2.84 -7.65 1.35
N VAL A 142 -2.61 -6.37 1.58
CA VAL A 142 -2.28 -5.84 2.91
C VAL A 142 -3.48 -5.07 3.46
N LEU A 143 -3.96 -5.48 4.61
CA LEU A 143 -5.03 -4.85 5.35
C LEU A 143 -4.47 -4.28 6.65
N PHE A 144 -4.57 -2.97 6.82
CA PHE A 144 -4.28 -2.32 8.10
C PHE A 144 -5.48 -2.52 9.03
N ALA A 145 -5.39 -3.60 9.84
CA ALA A 145 -6.52 -4.16 10.57
C ALA A 145 -6.99 -3.29 11.76
N GLU A 146 -6.19 -2.34 12.21
CA GLU A 146 -6.56 -1.34 13.21
C GLU A 146 -7.57 -0.32 12.68
N GLY A 147 -7.57 -0.11 11.36
CA GLY A 147 -8.50 0.79 10.68
C GLY A 147 -8.22 2.28 10.87
N THR A 148 -7.16 2.62 11.57
CA THR A 148 -6.62 3.98 11.75
C THR A 148 -5.12 3.87 12.02
N THR A 149 -4.40 4.98 11.97
CA THR A 149 -3.00 5.05 12.39
C THR A 149 -2.90 5.13 13.90
N GLY A 150 -2.01 4.33 14.49
CA GLY A 150 -1.64 4.39 15.89
C GLY A 150 -0.51 5.40 16.16
N ASP A 151 -0.17 5.56 17.43
CA ASP A 151 0.94 6.42 17.91
C ASP A 151 2.30 5.71 17.93
N GLY A 152 2.33 4.43 17.59
CA GLY A 152 3.54 3.59 17.58
C GLY A 152 3.91 2.99 18.94
N SER A 153 3.15 3.23 20.00
CA SER A 153 3.39 2.65 21.33
C SER A 153 3.09 1.14 21.39
N GLY A 154 2.30 0.64 20.45
CA GLY A 154 1.94 -0.77 20.33
C GLY A 154 0.89 -1.00 19.25
N ALA A 155 0.59 -2.26 18.96
CA ALA A 155 -0.48 -2.61 18.05
C ALA A 155 -1.84 -2.39 18.72
N GLN A 156 -2.75 -1.70 18.04
CA GLN A 156 -4.12 -1.50 18.49
C GLN A 156 -4.99 -2.75 18.19
N PRO A 157 -6.13 -2.90 18.86
CA PRO A 157 -7.04 -4.02 18.60
C PRO A 157 -7.46 -4.07 17.13
N PHE A 158 -7.32 -5.22 16.52
CA PHE A 158 -7.74 -5.46 15.14
C PHE A 158 -9.26 -5.54 15.06
N LYS A 159 -9.84 -4.79 14.11
CA LYS A 159 -11.29 -4.73 13.90
C LYS A 159 -11.78 -5.98 13.17
N SER A 160 -12.47 -6.88 13.87
CA SER A 160 -13.01 -8.13 13.32
C SER A 160 -13.89 -7.92 12.08
N ALA A 161 -14.64 -6.81 12.02
CA ALA A 161 -15.47 -6.46 10.87
C ALA A 161 -14.67 -6.32 9.56
N LEU A 162 -13.37 -6.02 9.62
CA LEU A 162 -12.50 -5.96 8.44
C LEU A 162 -12.16 -7.36 7.91
N PHE A 163 -12.06 -8.36 8.80
CA PHE A 163 -11.79 -9.75 8.44
C PHE A 163 -13.04 -10.48 7.98
N SER A 164 -14.21 -10.17 8.52
CA SER A 164 -15.47 -10.78 8.08
C SER A 164 -15.75 -10.53 6.59
N SER A 165 -15.20 -9.44 6.04
CA SER A 165 -15.26 -9.16 4.61
C SER A 165 -14.45 -10.16 3.77
N VAL A 166 -13.45 -10.84 4.37
CA VAL A 166 -12.56 -11.80 3.69
C VAL A 166 -12.93 -13.24 4.05
N GLN A 167 -13.38 -13.49 5.29
CA GLN A 167 -13.64 -14.83 5.81
C GLN A 167 -14.78 -15.53 5.07
N ARG A 168 -15.88 -14.82 4.79
CA ARG A 168 -16.98 -15.35 3.96
C ARG A 168 -16.60 -15.63 2.50
N ALA A 169 -15.46 -15.12 2.06
CA ALA A 169 -14.93 -15.39 0.72
C ALA A 169 -14.22 -16.77 0.63
N ARG A 170 -13.93 -17.43 1.76
CA ARG A 170 -13.33 -18.77 1.80
C ARG A 170 -14.37 -19.89 1.83
N ASP A 171 -15.57 -19.59 2.31
CA ASP A 171 -16.61 -20.59 2.61
C ASP A 171 -17.58 -20.82 1.46
N THR A 172 -17.34 -20.19 0.30
CA THR A 172 -18.06 -20.37 -0.97
C THR A 172 -17.09 -20.70 -2.10
#